data_9803354a45127b24855339cb3f9ba4e8
#
_entry.id   9803354a45127b24855339cb3f9ba4e8
#
_cell.length_a   1.000
_cell.length_b   1.000
_cell.length_c   1.000
_cell.angle_alpha   90.00
_cell.angle_beta   90.00
_cell.angle_gamma   90.00
#
_symmetry.space_group_name_H-M   'P 1'
#
loop_
_entity.id
_entity.type
_entity.pdbx_description
1 polymer ?
#
loop_
_entity_poly.entity_id
_entity_poly.type
_entity_poly.pdbx_seq_one_letter_code
_entity_poly.pdbx_strand_id
1 'polypeptide(L)'
;MENKKPKIILTGDRPTGKLHVGHYVGSLKRRVELQNSGEFDKIFIMIADAQALTDNADNPAKIRDNIMEVALDYLSVGLDPAKSNIFIQSHVAELTELTFYYMNLVTVSRLQRNPTVKAEIQMRNFETSIPMGFFNYPISQAADITAFKLSLIHISEPTRPLYIS
;
A
#
# COMPACT_ATOMS: atom_id res chain seq x y z
N MET A 1 3.04 -27.99 -22.83
CA MET A 1 2.54 -27.54 -21.52
C MET A 1 2.59 -26.02 -21.53
N GLU A 2 1.46 -25.36 -21.58
CA GLU A 2 1.41 -23.90 -21.47
C GLU A 2 1.96 -23.50 -20.11
N ASN A 3 3.00 -22.68 -20.12
CA ASN A 3 3.63 -22.16 -18.91
C ASN A 3 2.71 -21.09 -18.32
N LYS A 4 1.66 -21.52 -17.60
CA LYS A 4 0.69 -20.62 -16.98
C LYS A 4 1.42 -19.77 -15.95
N LYS A 5 1.47 -18.46 -16.20
CA LYS A 5 2.08 -17.51 -15.24
C LYS A 5 1.33 -17.59 -13.91
N PRO A 6 2.06 -17.58 -12.77
CA PRO A 6 1.41 -17.62 -11.46
C PRO A 6 0.51 -16.39 -11.26
N LYS A 7 -0.66 -16.61 -10.70
CA LYS A 7 -1.57 -15.53 -10.31
C LYS A 7 -1.13 -14.99 -8.96
N ILE A 8 -0.67 -13.76 -8.94
CA ILE A 8 -0.15 -13.09 -7.74
C ILE A 8 -1.00 -11.86 -7.44
N ILE A 9 -1.40 -11.70 -6.19
CA ILE A 9 -2.08 -10.50 -5.68
C ILE A 9 -1.24 -9.87 -4.57
N LEU A 10 -1.17 -8.54 -4.57
CA LEU A 10 -0.63 -7.72 -3.49
C LEU A 10 -1.72 -6.77 -3.03
N THR A 11 -1.89 -6.68 -1.74
CA THR A 11 -2.80 -5.72 -1.08
C THR A 11 -2.16 -5.28 0.24
N GLY A 12 -2.61 -4.18 0.83
CA GLY A 12 -2.07 -3.74 2.10
C GLY A 12 -2.77 -2.51 2.64
N ASP A 13 -2.38 -2.11 3.85
CA ASP A 13 -2.85 -0.91 4.51
C ASP A 13 -1.68 -0.14 5.11
N ARG A 14 -1.82 1.18 5.20
CA ARG A 14 -0.88 2.03 5.91
C ARG A 14 -1.16 2.00 7.41
N PRO A 15 -0.17 1.75 8.29
CA PRO A 15 -0.37 1.69 9.73
C PRO A 15 -0.47 3.09 10.35
N THR A 16 -1.46 3.87 9.92
CA THR A 16 -1.71 5.23 10.42
C THR A 16 -2.65 5.27 11.61
N GLY A 17 -3.22 4.13 11.99
CA GLY A 17 -4.13 3.90 13.11
C GLY A 17 -4.66 2.47 13.07
N LYS A 18 -5.47 2.12 14.08
CA LYS A 18 -6.20 0.85 14.10
C LYS A 18 -7.16 0.75 12.93
N LEU A 19 -7.33 -0.45 12.39
CA LEU A 19 -8.34 -0.70 11.36
C LEU A 19 -9.74 -0.68 12.01
N HIS A 20 -10.72 -0.27 11.25
CA HIS A 20 -12.10 -0.15 11.73
C HIS A 20 -13.07 -0.88 10.78
N VAL A 21 -14.36 -0.92 11.15
CA VAL A 21 -15.41 -1.63 10.37
C VAL A 21 -15.42 -1.23 8.89
N GLY A 22 -15.10 0.03 8.56
CA GLY A 22 -14.99 0.48 7.17
C GLY A 22 -13.89 -0.23 6.40
N HIS A 23 -12.72 -0.48 7.01
CA HIS A 23 -11.66 -1.29 6.40
C HIS A 23 -12.09 -2.75 6.25
N TYR A 24 -12.80 -3.29 7.25
CA TYR A 24 -13.31 -4.65 7.17
C TYR A 24 -14.24 -4.84 5.98
N VAL A 25 -15.28 -4.02 5.88
CA VAL A 25 -16.27 -4.12 4.79
C VAL A 25 -15.67 -3.74 3.44
N GLY A 26 -14.83 -2.71 3.41
CA GLY A 26 -14.26 -2.17 2.17
C GLY A 26 -13.15 -3.04 1.55
N SER A 27 -12.40 -3.78 2.37
CA SER A 27 -11.23 -4.51 1.84
C SER A 27 -10.91 -5.82 2.56
N LEU A 28 -10.90 -5.89 3.90
CA LEU A 28 -10.38 -7.06 4.62
C LEU A 28 -11.23 -8.31 4.39
N LYS A 29 -12.55 -8.17 4.42
CA LYS A 29 -13.47 -9.27 4.12
C LYS A 29 -13.14 -9.89 2.76
N ARG A 30 -12.94 -9.06 1.74
CA ARG A 30 -12.60 -9.53 0.38
C ARG A 30 -11.23 -10.21 0.34
N ARG A 31 -10.25 -9.75 1.12
CA ARG A 31 -8.95 -10.41 1.23
C ARG A 31 -9.05 -11.81 1.80
N VAL A 32 -9.86 -11.99 2.85
CA VAL A 32 -10.13 -13.31 3.44
C VAL A 32 -10.84 -14.24 2.45
N GLU A 33 -11.80 -13.74 1.71
CA GLU A 33 -12.47 -14.50 0.64
C GLU A 33 -11.46 -14.94 -0.43
N LEU A 34 -10.61 -14.03 -0.93
CA LEU A 34 -9.58 -14.33 -1.92
C LEU A 34 -8.56 -15.34 -1.41
N GLN A 35 -8.13 -15.21 -0.13
CA GLN A 35 -7.25 -16.17 0.52
C GLN A 35 -7.82 -17.60 0.51
N ASN A 36 -9.12 -17.72 0.71
CA ASN A 36 -9.78 -19.02 0.81
C ASN A 36 -10.36 -19.53 -0.54
N SER A 37 -10.33 -18.71 -1.58
CA SER A 37 -10.89 -19.08 -2.91
C SER A 37 -10.03 -20.07 -3.68
N GLY A 38 -8.73 -20.13 -3.42
CA GLY A 38 -7.79 -20.90 -4.23
C GLY A 38 -7.55 -20.34 -5.65
N GLU A 39 -8.00 -19.12 -5.95
CA GLU A 39 -7.85 -18.50 -7.27
C GLU A 39 -6.43 -17.97 -7.53
N PHE A 40 -5.67 -17.72 -6.47
CA PHE A 40 -4.34 -17.11 -6.53
C PHE A 40 -3.28 -18.08 -6.02
N ASP A 41 -2.17 -18.15 -6.75
CA ASP A 41 -1.02 -18.98 -6.37
C ASP A 41 -0.22 -18.34 -5.22
N LYS A 42 -0.23 -17.00 -5.14
CA LYS A 42 0.43 -16.25 -4.05
C LYS A 42 -0.38 -15.02 -3.66
N ILE A 43 -0.52 -14.83 -2.35
CA ILE A 43 -1.17 -13.68 -1.77
C ILE A 43 -0.17 -12.98 -0.85
N PHE A 44 0.08 -11.70 -1.14
CA PHE A 44 0.93 -10.82 -0.35
C PHE A 44 0.08 -9.75 0.32
N ILE A 45 0.26 -9.57 1.62
CA ILE A 45 -0.47 -8.59 2.42
C ILE A 45 0.58 -7.71 3.10
N MET A 46 0.67 -6.48 2.65
CA MET A 46 1.68 -5.53 3.05
C MET A 46 1.18 -4.60 4.16
N ILE A 47 1.96 -4.45 5.21
CA ILE A 47 1.83 -3.33 6.14
C ILE A 47 2.75 -2.23 5.60
N ALA A 48 2.15 -1.20 4.98
CA ALA A 48 2.85 -0.19 4.21
C ALA A 48 3.37 0.95 5.10
N ASP A 49 4.31 0.65 5.97
CA ASP A 49 4.87 1.58 6.95
C ASP A 49 5.74 2.68 6.31
N ALA A 50 6.56 2.34 5.33
CA ALA A 50 7.35 3.33 4.59
C ALA A 50 6.43 4.30 3.82
N GLN A 51 5.36 3.80 3.22
CA GLN A 51 4.34 4.62 2.56
C GLN A 51 3.60 5.51 3.58
N ALA A 52 3.35 5.03 4.79
CA ALA A 52 2.70 5.81 5.84
C ALA A 52 3.54 7.00 6.30
N LEU A 53 4.87 6.87 6.28
CA LEU A 53 5.78 7.96 6.66
C LEU A 53 5.74 9.14 5.69
N THR A 54 5.30 8.97 4.45
CA THR A 54 5.29 10.05 3.45
C THR A 54 4.43 11.24 3.86
N ASP A 55 3.43 11.02 4.70
CA ASP A 55 2.52 12.03 5.22
C ASP A 55 2.36 12.02 6.76
N ASN A 56 3.22 11.28 7.48
CA ASN A 56 3.29 11.22 8.94
C ASN A 56 4.75 11.24 9.42
N ALA A 57 5.63 11.94 8.71
CA ALA A 57 7.06 12.00 9.04
C ALA A 57 7.35 12.73 10.37
N ASP A 58 6.42 13.57 10.82
CA ASP A 58 6.46 14.28 12.10
C ASP A 58 6.23 13.37 13.31
N ASN A 59 5.61 12.21 13.11
CA ASN A 59 5.31 11.25 14.18
C ASN A 59 5.62 9.80 13.79
N PRO A 60 6.89 9.42 13.60
CA PRO A 60 7.26 8.06 13.21
C PRO A 60 6.98 7.02 14.31
N ALA A 61 6.91 7.42 15.58
CA ALA A 61 6.54 6.54 16.68
C ALA A 61 5.11 6.00 16.50
N LYS A 62 4.17 6.86 16.12
CA LYS A 62 2.80 6.46 15.80
C LYS A 62 2.74 5.36 14.74
N ILE A 63 3.53 5.48 13.67
CA ILE A 63 3.56 4.46 12.62
C ILE A 63 4.08 3.14 13.17
N ARG A 64 5.18 3.16 13.95
CA ARG A 64 5.77 1.97 14.56
C ARG A 64 4.79 1.24 15.47
N ASP A 65 4.10 1.98 16.33
CA ASP A 65 3.14 1.40 17.27
C ASP A 65 1.95 0.76 16.54
N ASN A 66 1.49 1.38 15.45
CA ASN A 66 0.37 0.87 14.69
C ASN A 66 0.71 -0.32 13.75
N ILE A 67 1.98 -0.63 13.48
CA ILE A 67 2.35 -1.84 12.74
C ILE A 67 1.81 -3.09 13.44
N MET A 68 2.01 -3.19 14.75
CA MET A 68 1.53 -4.32 15.53
C MET A 68 0.00 -4.37 15.59
N GLU A 69 -0.65 -3.22 15.76
CA GLU A 69 -2.12 -3.14 15.79
C GLU A 69 -2.73 -3.62 14.46
N VAL A 70 -2.20 -3.16 13.32
CA VAL A 70 -2.66 -3.60 12.00
C VAL A 70 -2.40 -5.10 11.78
N ALA A 71 -1.27 -5.62 12.24
CA ALA A 71 -0.99 -7.05 12.16
C ALA A 71 -2.01 -7.88 12.97
N LEU A 72 -2.34 -7.43 14.18
CA LEU A 72 -3.35 -8.06 15.02
C LEU A 72 -4.75 -7.99 14.38
N ASP A 73 -5.11 -6.85 13.81
CA ASP A 73 -6.36 -6.70 13.08
C ASP A 73 -6.46 -7.66 11.89
N TYR A 74 -5.37 -7.84 11.13
CA TYR A 74 -5.32 -8.82 10.04
C TYR A 74 -5.60 -10.25 10.51
N LEU A 75 -4.94 -10.67 11.59
CA LEU A 75 -5.16 -12.00 12.16
C LEU A 75 -6.58 -12.16 12.71
N SER A 76 -7.09 -11.12 13.36
CA SER A 76 -8.42 -11.11 13.97
C SER A 76 -9.57 -11.29 12.98
N VAL A 77 -9.40 -10.78 11.74
CA VAL A 77 -10.40 -10.92 10.68
C VAL A 77 -10.29 -12.25 9.92
N GLY A 78 -9.27 -13.08 10.22
CA GLY A 78 -9.09 -14.40 9.63
C GLY A 78 -8.09 -14.46 8.48
N LEU A 79 -7.21 -13.47 8.35
CA LEU A 79 -6.05 -13.60 7.46
C LEU A 79 -5.04 -14.56 8.11
N ASP A 80 -4.71 -15.61 7.39
CA ASP A 80 -3.91 -16.75 7.87
C ASP A 80 -2.48 -16.69 7.31
N PRO A 81 -1.44 -16.52 8.16
CA PRO A 81 -0.06 -16.49 7.70
C PRO A 81 0.42 -17.79 7.03
N ALA A 82 -0.29 -18.90 7.23
CA ALA A 82 0.01 -20.16 6.53
C ALA A 82 -0.45 -20.14 5.05
N LYS A 83 -1.40 -19.25 4.72
CA LYS A 83 -1.99 -19.12 3.37
C LYS A 83 -1.56 -17.84 2.65
N SER A 84 -1.26 -16.79 3.40
CA SER A 84 -0.92 -15.46 2.90
C SER A 84 0.41 -14.98 3.45
N ASN A 85 1.21 -14.33 2.62
CA ASN A 85 2.48 -13.74 3.05
C ASN A 85 2.21 -12.34 3.62
N ILE A 86 2.15 -12.22 4.94
CA ILE A 86 2.01 -10.92 5.62
C ILE A 86 3.42 -10.38 5.90
N PHE A 87 3.69 -9.15 5.49
CA PHE A 87 5.01 -8.54 5.65
C PHE A 87 4.95 -7.03 5.86
N ILE A 88 6.05 -6.47 6.37
CA ILE A 88 6.23 -5.04 6.58
C ILE A 88 7.03 -4.49 5.39
N GLN A 89 6.57 -3.41 4.77
CA GLN A 89 7.17 -2.83 3.57
C GLN A 89 8.64 -2.47 3.76
N SER A 90 8.99 -1.82 4.87
CA SER A 90 10.36 -1.39 5.16
C SER A 90 11.34 -2.55 5.39
N HIS A 91 10.85 -3.76 5.62
CA HIS A 91 11.69 -4.96 5.76
C HIS A 91 12.10 -5.58 4.42
N VAL A 92 11.58 -5.06 3.30
CA VAL A 92 11.95 -5.47 1.94
C VAL A 92 12.78 -4.35 1.31
N ALA A 93 14.08 -4.36 1.57
CA ALA A 93 15.00 -3.30 1.15
C ALA A 93 14.99 -3.07 -0.37
N GLU A 94 14.74 -4.12 -1.15
CA GLU A 94 14.68 -4.09 -2.61
C GLU A 94 13.58 -3.17 -3.15
N LEU A 95 12.50 -2.95 -2.39
CA LEU A 95 11.45 -2.00 -2.78
C LEU A 95 11.95 -0.56 -2.76
N THR A 96 12.77 -0.24 -1.76
CA THR A 96 13.40 1.09 -1.66
C THR A 96 14.46 1.26 -2.74
N GLU A 97 15.27 0.25 -2.99
CA GLU A 97 16.27 0.24 -4.05
C GLU A 97 15.62 0.45 -5.43
N LEU A 98 14.56 -0.32 -5.72
CA LEU A 98 13.81 -0.20 -6.97
C LEU A 98 13.16 1.19 -7.12
N THR A 99 12.63 1.74 -6.02
CA THR A 99 12.11 3.11 -5.99
C THR A 99 13.18 4.10 -6.40
N PHE A 100 14.39 3.97 -5.87
CA PHE A 100 15.51 4.84 -6.22
C PHE A 100 15.87 4.75 -7.71
N TYR A 101 15.91 3.55 -8.29
CA TYR A 101 16.10 3.40 -9.73
C TYR A 101 15.01 4.08 -10.55
N TYR A 102 13.75 3.92 -10.14
CA TYR A 102 12.62 4.54 -10.85
C TYR A 102 12.61 6.07 -10.75
N MET A 103 13.13 6.63 -9.64
CA MET A 103 13.27 8.09 -9.51
C MET A 103 14.16 8.69 -10.60
N ASN A 104 15.12 7.92 -11.16
CA ASN A 104 15.95 8.38 -12.27
C ASN A 104 15.24 8.34 -13.64
N LEU A 105 14.10 7.67 -13.73
CA LEU A 105 13.32 7.51 -14.96
C LEU A 105 12.11 8.45 -15.03
N VAL A 106 11.74 9.08 -13.89
CA VAL A 106 10.54 9.91 -13.78
C VAL A 106 10.92 11.37 -13.54
N THR A 107 10.41 12.27 -14.37
CA THR A 107 10.65 13.70 -14.19
C THR A 107 9.69 14.34 -13.19
N VAL A 108 10.14 15.41 -12.52
CA VAL A 108 9.30 16.24 -11.64
C VAL A 108 8.03 16.70 -12.36
N SER A 109 8.15 17.16 -13.59
CA SER A 109 7.01 17.62 -14.39
C SER A 109 5.97 16.53 -14.64
N ARG A 110 6.40 15.25 -14.71
CA ARG A 110 5.48 14.11 -14.85
C ARG A 110 4.69 13.88 -13.57
N LEU A 111 5.35 13.93 -12.42
CA LEU A 111 4.68 13.80 -11.12
C LEU A 111 3.71 14.94 -10.86
N GLN A 112 4.10 16.17 -11.16
CA GLN A 112 3.23 17.35 -11.01
C GLN A 112 1.95 17.28 -11.84
N ARG A 113 1.98 16.57 -12.97
CA ARG A 113 0.79 16.36 -13.82
C ARG A 113 -0.09 15.21 -13.36
N ASN A 114 0.36 14.40 -12.40
CA ASN A 114 -0.47 13.32 -11.85
C ASN A 114 -1.69 13.92 -11.12
N PRO A 115 -2.93 13.61 -11.56
CA PRO A 115 -4.14 14.23 -10.99
C PRO A 115 -4.32 13.90 -9.51
N THR A 116 -3.93 12.71 -9.06
CA THR A 116 -4.03 12.30 -7.64
C THR A 116 -3.07 13.11 -6.78
N VAL A 117 -1.80 13.22 -7.18
CA VAL A 117 -0.79 14.04 -6.48
C VAL A 117 -1.27 15.48 -6.38
N LYS A 118 -1.78 16.04 -7.48
CA LYS A 118 -2.27 17.42 -7.54
C LYS A 118 -3.43 17.66 -6.58
N ALA A 119 -4.42 16.78 -6.58
CA ALA A 119 -5.56 16.86 -5.68
C ALA A 119 -5.16 16.74 -4.21
N GLU A 120 -4.23 15.84 -3.88
CA GLU A 120 -3.76 15.65 -2.52
C GLU A 120 -2.90 16.81 -2.00
N ILE A 121 -2.07 17.42 -2.84
CA ILE A 121 -1.32 18.65 -2.50
C ILE A 121 -2.29 19.74 -2.06
N GLN A 122 -3.37 19.96 -2.80
CA GLN A 122 -4.39 20.96 -2.48
C GLN A 122 -5.09 20.64 -1.15
N MET A 123 -5.51 19.38 -0.95
CA MET A 123 -6.21 18.97 0.28
C MET A 123 -5.36 19.06 1.55
N ARG A 124 -4.03 18.94 1.41
CA ARG A 124 -3.10 18.98 2.54
C ARG A 124 -2.47 20.34 2.77
N ASN A 125 -2.83 21.37 1.98
CA ASN A 125 -2.24 22.71 2.01
C ASN A 125 -0.70 22.68 1.85
N PHE A 126 -0.16 21.79 1.04
CA PHE A 126 1.26 21.71 0.74
C PHE A 126 1.71 22.67 -0.38
N GLU A 127 0.90 23.68 -0.74
CA GLU A 127 1.10 24.51 -1.93
C GLU A 127 2.50 25.17 -2.01
N THR A 128 3.07 25.54 -0.88
CA THR A 128 4.37 26.23 -0.80
C THR A 128 5.53 25.33 -0.38
N SER A 129 5.27 24.16 0.22
CA SER A 129 6.30 23.27 0.75
C SER A 129 5.85 21.82 0.70
N ILE A 130 6.17 21.14 -0.39
CA ILE A 130 5.80 19.75 -0.59
C ILE A 130 6.91 18.84 -0.06
N PRO A 131 6.65 17.96 0.92
CA PRO A 131 7.64 16.98 1.36
C PRO A 131 8.03 16.04 0.22
N MET A 132 9.34 15.82 0.03
CA MET A 132 9.83 14.96 -1.05
C MET A 132 9.30 13.52 -0.97
N GLY A 133 9.19 12.97 0.24
CA GLY A 133 8.59 11.64 0.43
C GLY A 133 7.15 11.58 -0.08
N PHE A 134 6.36 12.59 0.25
CA PHE A 134 4.99 12.72 -0.25
C PHE A 134 4.97 12.88 -1.78
N PHE A 135 5.84 13.72 -2.34
CA PHE A 135 5.88 13.95 -3.78
C PHE A 135 6.27 12.69 -4.57
N ASN A 136 7.12 11.85 -3.99
CA ASN A 136 7.67 10.64 -4.61
C ASN A 136 6.83 9.36 -4.38
N TYR A 137 5.76 9.38 -3.56
CA TYR A 137 5.01 8.16 -3.25
C TYR A 137 4.50 7.40 -4.48
N PRO A 138 4.13 8.02 -5.62
CA PRO A 138 3.68 7.26 -6.79
C PRO A 138 4.79 6.41 -7.42
N ILE A 139 6.06 6.84 -7.24
CA ILE A 139 7.22 6.07 -7.72
C ILE A 139 7.43 4.85 -6.82
N SER A 140 7.37 5.02 -5.51
CA SER A 140 7.41 3.92 -4.55
C SER A 140 6.29 2.92 -4.80
N GLN A 141 5.08 3.39 -5.04
CA GLN A 141 3.95 2.53 -5.37
C GLN A 141 4.15 1.75 -6.68
N ALA A 142 4.78 2.35 -7.68
CA ALA A 142 5.15 1.65 -8.91
C ALA A 142 6.19 0.56 -8.65
N ALA A 143 7.12 0.78 -7.72
CA ALA A 143 8.09 -0.24 -7.29
C ALA A 143 7.39 -1.41 -6.59
N ASP A 144 6.46 -1.14 -5.67
CA ASP A 144 5.65 -2.17 -5.02
C ASP A 144 4.92 -3.05 -6.03
N ILE A 145 4.28 -2.45 -7.03
CA ILE A 145 3.53 -3.16 -8.07
C ILE A 145 4.45 -4.06 -8.92
N THR A 146 5.56 -3.52 -9.37
CA THR A 146 6.43 -4.20 -10.35
C THR A 146 7.31 -5.26 -9.73
N ALA A 147 7.77 -5.07 -8.47
CA ALA A 147 8.60 -6.02 -7.75
C ALA A 147 7.92 -7.38 -7.59
N PHE A 148 6.63 -7.38 -7.31
CA PHE A 148 5.86 -8.62 -7.09
C PHE A 148 5.32 -9.26 -8.39
N LYS A 149 5.59 -8.67 -9.57
CA LYS A 149 5.15 -9.19 -10.87
C LYS A 149 3.65 -9.53 -10.88
N LEU A 150 2.85 -8.61 -10.38
CA LEU A 150 1.42 -8.83 -10.16
C LEU A 150 0.69 -9.23 -11.44
N SER A 151 -0.18 -10.22 -11.36
CA SER A 151 -1.02 -10.66 -12.47
C SER A 151 -2.31 -9.85 -12.58
N LEU A 152 -2.74 -9.25 -11.47
CA LEU A 152 -3.87 -8.33 -11.41
C LEU A 152 -3.49 -7.17 -10.51
N ILE A 153 -3.50 -5.94 -11.06
CA ILE A 153 -3.28 -4.73 -10.28
C ILE A 153 -4.61 -4.38 -9.62
N HIS A 154 -4.84 -4.92 -8.44
CA HIS A 154 -5.94 -4.51 -7.58
C HIS A 154 -5.36 -3.84 -6.34
N ILE A 155 -4.94 -2.59 -6.52
CA ILE A 155 -4.62 -1.72 -5.39
C ILE A 155 -5.95 -1.14 -4.93
N SER A 156 -6.59 -1.81 -3.97
CA SER A 156 -7.64 -1.17 -3.22
C SER A 156 -6.98 -0.21 -2.24
N GLU A 157 -6.75 1.02 -2.66
CA GLU A 157 -6.69 2.09 -1.66
C GLU A 157 -8.03 2.04 -0.91
N PRO A 158 -8.04 2.19 0.44
CA PRO A 158 -9.30 2.37 1.13
C PRO A 158 -9.95 3.60 0.50
N THR A 159 -11.03 3.37 -0.22
CA THR A 159 -11.87 4.45 -0.73
C THR A 159 -12.17 5.33 0.46
N ARG A 160 -11.67 6.58 0.42
CA ARG A 160 -12.06 7.59 1.41
C ARG A 160 -13.57 7.52 1.53
N PRO A 161 -14.14 7.50 2.74
CA PRO A 161 -15.58 7.59 2.86
C PRO A 161 -16.00 8.85 2.10
N LEU A 162 -16.78 8.68 1.06
CA LEU A 162 -17.50 9.76 0.43
C LEU A 162 -18.32 10.37 1.56
N TYR A 163 -17.99 11.59 1.94
CA TYR A 163 -18.83 12.36 2.86
C TYR A 163 -20.20 12.42 2.21
N ILE A 164 -21.12 11.64 2.76
CA ILE A 164 -22.52 11.83 2.50
C ILE A 164 -22.89 13.09 3.27
N SER A 165 -23.00 14.19 2.56
CA SER A 165 -23.56 15.46 3.05
C SER A 165 -25.03 15.29 3.38
#